data_79cd70a9c5029cfd06b7c8e351ea4520
#
_entry.id   79cd70a9c5029cfd06b7c8e351ea4520
#
_cell.length_a   1.000
_cell.length_b   1.000
_cell.length_c   1.000
_cell.angle_alpha   90.00
_cell.angle_beta   90.00
_cell.angle_gamma   90.00
#
_symmetry.space_group_name_H-M   'P 1'
#
loop_
_entity.id
_entity.type
_entity.pdbx_description
1 polymer ?
#
loop_
_entity_poly.entity_id
_entity_poly.type
_entity_poly.pdbx_seq_one_letter_code
_entity_poly.pdbx_strand_id
1 'polypeptide(L)'
;MHVSCVLRNGSPLLRPSAAQQQLRRVRELVQRTSHVAGLNEKRAILAEYSDLTPLLQLVYEGRFHLTSRTVQKFRDAYQGCGAGYIPSNVTELLRLLNNGVRGRQACQLVNAFIEHHNIDDGMIDTLYRCIDRHLRVGLSKHSIYHMVQRETTMTAFLERLQQHGHLLESQMPVALARTWDEPASCPPTKTSWYASRKLDGIRCLFMVIYNKVHAVYAISRTGRRFHTLAEWEHRLSRELAAYPSSFVLDGEMCVMNAEGHESFARAMSAIQQHGPKPDLVYFPFDLLTLDEFTGGGGRPYSERLECLRLVAPHLSHVGALPQTRIDQPVTFEALVRDSREWEGLMLREDVPYEGRRTPSMLKIRPRCEAEYTVLGVDIRTMRLALDGIYADRRALASITIQHGGRRVSVGSGFRAHERVHYAKYPEDILGHTVTVSYMAEAPTLKAQDTSLRFPVVKHVYGDGRTI
;
A
#
# COMPACT_ATOMS: atom_id res chain seq x y z
N MET A 1 -12.23 -26.73 -78.06
CA MET A 1 -12.76 -25.73 -77.12
C MET A 1 -12.18 -26.03 -75.76
N HIS A 2 -11.15 -25.26 -75.34
CA HIS A 2 -10.55 -25.32 -74.02
C HIS A 2 -11.28 -24.39 -73.07
N VAL A 3 -11.83 -24.94 -72.02
CA VAL A 3 -12.35 -24.16 -70.89
C VAL A 3 -11.32 -24.16 -69.77
N SER A 4 -10.59 -23.05 -69.65
CA SER A 4 -9.65 -22.85 -68.52
C SER A 4 -10.43 -22.59 -67.24
N CYS A 5 -10.32 -23.49 -66.31
CA CYS A 5 -10.81 -23.33 -64.94
C CYS A 5 -9.77 -22.55 -64.10
N VAL A 6 -10.00 -21.26 -63.88
CA VAL A 6 -9.17 -20.45 -62.99
C VAL A 6 -9.55 -20.79 -61.53
N LEU A 7 -8.73 -21.57 -60.87
CA LEU A 7 -8.81 -21.77 -59.42
C LEU A 7 -8.36 -20.50 -58.70
N ARG A 8 -9.29 -19.77 -58.10
CA ARG A 8 -9.00 -18.73 -57.11
C ARG A 8 -8.49 -19.41 -55.86
N ASN A 9 -7.19 -19.32 -55.62
CA ASN A 9 -6.59 -19.63 -54.32
C ASN A 9 -7.05 -18.62 -53.25
N GLY A 10 -8.17 -18.89 -52.60
CA GLY A 10 -8.53 -18.29 -51.35
C GLY A 10 -7.81 -19.04 -50.23
N SER A 11 -6.71 -18.49 -49.72
CA SER A 11 -6.11 -18.99 -48.48
C SER A 11 -7.17 -19.01 -47.39
N PRO A 12 -7.35 -20.12 -46.65
CA PRO A 12 -8.29 -20.12 -45.51
C PRO A 12 -7.83 -19.08 -44.50
N LEU A 13 -8.70 -18.13 -44.20
CA LEU A 13 -8.51 -17.19 -43.11
C LEU A 13 -8.32 -17.99 -41.82
N LEU A 14 -7.07 -18.18 -41.43
CA LEU A 14 -6.71 -18.84 -40.18
C LEU A 14 -7.38 -18.06 -39.03
N ARG A 15 -8.20 -18.75 -38.27
CA ARG A 15 -8.81 -18.13 -37.06
C ARG A 15 -7.70 -17.64 -36.16
N PRO A 16 -7.82 -16.40 -35.64
CA PRO A 16 -6.80 -15.84 -34.76
C PRO A 16 -6.61 -16.75 -33.54
N SER A 17 -5.36 -16.96 -33.14
CA SER A 17 -5.03 -17.76 -31.95
C SER A 17 -5.58 -17.12 -30.68
N ALA A 18 -5.73 -17.88 -29.59
CA ALA A 18 -6.14 -17.38 -28.30
C ALA A 18 -5.20 -16.26 -27.80
N ALA A 19 -3.90 -16.35 -28.07
CA ALA A 19 -2.92 -15.32 -27.78
C ALA A 19 -3.20 -14.02 -28.55
N GLN A 20 -3.45 -14.10 -29.85
CA GLN A 20 -3.79 -12.94 -30.68
C GLN A 20 -5.12 -12.29 -30.25
N GLN A 21 -6.13 -13.12 -29.95
CA GLN A 21 -7.44 -12.60 -29.45
C GLN A 21 -7.25 -11.84 -28.14
N GLN A 22 -6.50 -12.39 -27.20
CA GLN A 22 -6.25 -11.78 -25.91
C GLN A 22 -5.47 -10.46 -26.05
N LEU A 23 -4.43 -10.41 -26.89
CA LEU A 23 -3.66 -9.18 -27.15
C LEU A 23 -4.51 -8.09 -27.83
N ARG A 24 -5.41 -8.45 -28.76
CA ARG A 24 -6.36 -7.51 -29.36
C ARG A 24 -7.28 -6.90 -28.30
N ARG A 25 -7.81 -7.71 -27.40
CA ARG A 25 -8.66 -7.25 -26.29
C ARG A 25 -7.90 -6.30 -25.35
N VAL A 26 -6.65 -6.61 -25.01
CA VAL A 26 -5.80 -5.73 -24.19
C VAL A 26 -5.53 -4.40 -24.91
N ARG A 27 -5.22 -4.45 -26.21
CA ARG A 27 -4.99 -3.25 -27.03
C ARG A 27 -6.23 -2.37 -27.08
N GLU A 28 -7.39 -2.97 -27.31
CA GLU A 28 -8.68 -2.26 -27.30
C GLU A 28 -8.95 -1.58 -25.96
N LEU A 29 -8.74 -2.29 -24.84
CA LEU A 29 -8.85 -1.70 -23.49
C LEU A 29 -7.94 -0.49 -23.33
N VAL A 30 -6.66 -0.60 -23.73
CA VAL A 30 -5.69 0.50 -23.66
C VAL A 30 -6.14 1.70 -24.50
N GLN A 31 -6.60 1.46 -25.72
CA GLN A 31 -7.09 2.52 -26.61
C GLN A 31 -8.32 3.22 -26.01
N ARG A 32 -9.34 2.49 -25.62
CA ARG A 32 -10.57 3.06 -25.05
C ARG A 32 -10.30 3.88 -23.78
N THR A 33 -9.43 3.38 -22.90
CA THR A 33 -9.08 4.11 -21.66
C THR A 33 -8.21 5.35 -21.92
N SER A 34 -7.43 5.38 -23.01
CA SER A 34 -6.61 6.55 -23.37
C SER A 34 -7.43 7.72 -23.90
N HIS A 35 -8.59 7.47 -24.49
CA HIS A 35 -9.48 8.51 -25.04
C HIS A 35 -10.38 9.17 -23.99
N VAL A 36 -10.35 8.70 -22.74
CA VAL A 36 -11.24 9.16 -21.67
C VAL A 36 -10.41 9.78 -20.54
N ALA A 37 -10.80 10.97 -20.08
CA ALA A 37 -10.12 11.68 -18.99
C ALA A 37 -10.66 11.26 -17.61
N GLY A 38 -11.96 11.00 -17.49
CA GLY A 38 -12.67 10.74 -16.26
C GLY A 38 -12.31 9.40 -15.60
N LEU A 39 -12.00 9.41 -14.30
CA LEU A 39 -11.65 8.19 -13.56
C LEU A 39 -12.81 7.17 -13.52
N ASN A 40 -14.05 7.65 -13.37
CA ASN A 40 -15.23 6.79 -13.33
C ASN A 40 -15.55 6.17 -14.70
N GLU A 41 -15.35 6.92 -15.78
CA GLU A 41 -15.52 6.41 -17.14
C GLU A 41 -14.48 5.34 -17.48
N LYS A 42 -13.21 5.55 -17.09
CA LYS A 42 -12.17 4.53 -17.23
C LYS A 42 -12.49 3.26 -16.45
N ARG A 43 -13.11 3.41 -15.29
CA ARG A 43 -13.59 2.28 -14.48
C ARG A 43 -14.71 1.53 -15.18
N ALA A 44 -15.68 2.24 -15.75
CA ALA A 44 -16.77 1.62 -16.51
C ALA A 44 -16.24 0.82 -17.71
N ILE A 45 -15.32 1.42 -18.48
CA ILE A 45 -14.66 0.72 -19.59
C ILE A 45 -13.96 -0.57 -19.10
N LEU A 46 -13.16 -0.49 -18.04
CA LEU A 46 -12.43 -1.66 -17.55
C LEU A 46 -13.37 -2.79 -17.10
N ALA A 47 -14.53 -2.49 -16.54
CA ALA A 47 -15.53 -3.48 -16.14
C ALA A 47 -16.08 -4.33 -17.32
N GLU A 48 -16.05 -3.80 -18.55
CA GLU A 48 -16.44 -4.53 -19.77
C GLU A 48 -15.39 -5.58 -20.21
N TYR A 49 -14.21 -5.56 -19.58
CA TYR A 49 -13.08 -6.46 -19.88
C TYR A 49 -12.78 -7.42 -18.71
N SER A 50 -13.84 -7.92 -18.06
CA SER A 50 -13.72 -8.88 -16.96
C SER A 50 -13.00 -10.18 -17.38
N ASP A 51 -13.13 -10.56 -18.66
CA ASP A 51 -12.41 -11.66 -19.28
C ASP A 51 -10.87 -11.52 -19.21
N LEU A 52 -10.36 -10.30 -19.09
CA LEU A 52 -8.93 -10.02 -18.94
C LEU A 52 -8.46 -10.02 -17.48
N THR A 53 -9.35 -10.20 -16.51
CA THR A 53 -9.03 -10.19 -15.07
C THR A 53 -7.79 -11.03 -14.71
N PRO A 54 -7.67 -12.32 -15.12
CA PRO A 54 -6.51 -13.14 -14.78
C PRO A 54 -5.19 -12.63 -15.39
N LEU A 55 -5.26 -12.02 -16.58
CA LEU A 55 -4.10 -11.40 -17.23
C LEU A 55 -3.70 -10.12 -16.51
N LEU A 56 -4.64 -9.24 -16.23
CA LEU A 56 -4.39 -7.98 -15.52
C LEU A 56 -3.80 -8.21 -14.13
N GLN A 57 -4.23 -9.25 -13.43
CA GLN A 57 -3.63 -9.66 -12.16
C GLN A 57 -2.13 -9.96 -12.33
N LEU A 58 -1.77 -10.79 -13.30
CA LEU A 58 -0.37 -11.13 -13.53
C LEU A 58 0.46 -9.93 -13.99
N VAL A 59 -0.11 -9.03 -14.80
CA VAL A 59 0.57 -7.80 -15.24
C VAL A 59 0.89 -6.89 -14.06
N TYR A 60 -0.05 -6.68 -13.12
CA TYR A 60 0.13 -5.72 -12.04
C TYR A 60 0.68 -6.31 -10.73
N GLU A 61 0.54 -7.61 -10.51
CA GLU A 61 0.95 -8.32 -9.29
C GLU A 61 2.10 -9.29 -9.51
N GLY A 62 2.39 -9.65 -10.75
CA GLY A 62 3.44 -10.61 -11.08
C GLY A 62 4.81 -10.23 -10.50
N ARG A 63 5.56 -11.24 -10.07
CA ARG A 63 6.89 -11.09 -9.44
C ARG A 63 8.04 -11.45 -10.37
N PHE A 64 7.78 -11.61 -11.66
CA PHE A 64 8.83 -11.89 -12.64
C PHE A 64 9.68 -10.65 -12.94
N HIS A 65 10.96 -10.85 -13.24
CA HIS A 65 11.95 -9.79 -13.45
C HIS A 65 12.36 -9.62 -14.91
N LEU A 66 11.61 -10.19 -15.84
CA LEU A 66 11.84 -10.02 -17.28
C LEU A 66 11.35 -8.63 -17.71
N THR A 67 12.10 -7.99 -18.63
CA THR A 67 11.70 -6.74 -19.28
C THR A 67 11.65 -6.92 -20.78
N SER A 68 10.81 -6.16 -21.47
CA SER A 68 10.71 -6.16 -22.93
C SER A 68 12.06 -5.83 -23.58
N ARG A 69 12.82 -4.90 -23.01
CA ARG A 69 14.16 -4.53 -23.47
C ARG A 69 15.11 -5.74 -23.50
N THR A 70 15.03 -6.60 -22.48
CA THR A 70 15.85 -7.82 -22.42
C THR A 70 15.42 -8.82 -23.50
N VAL A 71 14.10 -9.00 -23.69
CA VAL A 71 13.56 -9.87 -24.73
C VAL A 71 13.98 -9.42 -26.13
N GLN A 72 13.84 -8.11 -26.43
CA GLN A 72 14.23 -7.51 -27.72
C GLN A 72 15.71 -7.68 -28.00
N LYS A 73 16.58 -7.42 -27.02
CA LYS A 73 18.04 -7.54 -27.18
C LYS A 73 18.49 -8.92 -27.63
N PHE A 74 17.74 -9.96 -27.25
CA PHE A 74 18.07 -11.35 -27.55
C PHE A 74 17.13 -12.00 -28.56
N ARG A 75 16.28 -11.22 -29.26
CA ARG A 75 15.29 -11.73 -30.20
C ARG A 75 15.96 -12.52 -31.34
N ASP A 76 16.94 -11.93 -32.00
CA ASP A 76 17.62 -12.54 -33.14
C ASP A 76 18.46 -13.75 -32.72
N ALA A 77 19.02 -13.74 -31.52
CA ALA A 77 19.82 -14.85 -31.00
C ALA A 77 18.99 -16.09 -30.61
N TYR A 78 17.67 -15.96 -30.53
CA TYR A 78 16.77 -17.04 -30.08
C TYR A 78 15.68 -17.40 -31.09
N GLN A 79 15.70 -16.80 -32.28
CA GLN A 79 14.82 -17.20 -33.39
C GLN A 79 15.01 -18.68 -33.71
N GLY A 80 13.88 -19.43 -33.83
CA GLY A 80 13.90 -20.85 -34.12
C GLY A 80 14.40 -21.79 -33.02
N CYS A 81 14.78 -21.26 -31.86
CA CYS A 81 15.10 -22.08 -30.69
C CYS A 81 13.81 -22.58 -30.04
N GLY A 82 13.38 -23.81 -30.36
CA GLY A 82 12.17 -24.41 -29.83
C GLY A 82 12.16 -24.43 -28.30
N ALA A 83 11.20 -23.78 -27.68
CA ALA A 83 10.82 -24.07 -26.31
C ALA A 83 10.04 -25.39 -26.33
N GLY A 84 10.34 -26.30 -25.43
CA GLY A 84 9.68 -27.61 -25.40
C GLY A 84 8.17 -27.55 -25.15
N TYR A 85 7.71 -26.47 -24.53
CA TYR A 85 6.31 -26.16 -24.30
C TYR A 85 6.05 -24.69 -24.63
N ILE A 86 5.05 -24.43 -25.46
CA ILE A 86 4.62 -23.06 -25.82
C ILE A 86 3.25 -22.78 -25.22
N PRO A 87 3.11 -21.72 -24.41
CA PRO A 87 1.83 -21.33 -23.80
C PRO A 87 0.76 -21.05 -24.88
N SER A 88 -0.50 -21.35 -24.58
CA SER A 88 -1.62 -21.16 -25.50
C SER A 88 -2.09 -19.69 -25.58
N ASN A 89 -1.82 -18.92 -24.54
CA ASN A 89 -2.26 -17.52 -24.42
C ASN A 89 -1.31 -16.70 -23.53
N VAL A 90 -1.49 -15.37 -23.50
CA VAL A 90 -0.62 -14.45 -22.76
C VAL A 90 -0.72 -14.66 -21.25
N THR A 91 -1.90 -14.98 -20.73
CA THR A 91 -2.08 -15.27 -19.29
C THR A 91 -1.21 -16.44 -18.85
N GLU A 92 -1.18 -17.50 -19.64
CA GLU A 92 -0.36 -18.68 -19.37
C GLU A 92 1.13 -18.38 -19.48
N LEU A 93 1.54 -17.61 -20.48
CA LEU A 93 2.91 -17.13 -20.62
C LEU A 93 3.36 -16.35 -19.37
N LEU A 94 2.58 -15.37 -18.94
CA LEU A 94 2.92 -14.57 -17.75
C LEU A 94 2.91 -15.42 -16.47
N ARG A 95 2.05 -16.44 -16.38
CA ARG A 95 2.03 -17.37 -15.24
C ARG A 95 3.33 -18.18 -15.16
N LEU A 96 3.83 -18.67 -16.28
CA LEU A 96 5.12 -19.39 -16.33
C LEU A 96 6.28 -18.48 -15.91
N LEU A 97 6.32 -17.23 -16.39
CA LEU A 97 7.31 -16.24 -15.97
C LEU A 97 7.22 -15.96 -14.46
N ASN A 98 6.00 -15.87 -13.92
CA ASN A 98 5.76 -15.65 -12.51
C ASN A 98 6.18 -16.86 -11.64
N ASN A 99 6.06 -18.07 -12.17
CA ASN A 99 6.37 -19.33 -11.49
C ASN A 99 7.86 -19.71 -11.58
N GLY A 100 8.73 -18.82 -12.05
CA GLY A 100 10.17 -18.99 -11.88
C GLY A 100 10.96 -19.22 -13.16
N VAL A 101 10.35 -19.17 -14.35
CA VAL A 101 11.12 -19.15 -15.61
C VAL A 101 11.87 -17.82 -15.71
N ARG A 102 13.21 -17.87 -15.78
CA ARG A 102 14.08 -16.68 -15.67
C ARG A 102 15.21 -16.67 -16.71
N GLY A 103 15.85 -15.51 -16.85
CA GLY A 103 17.05 -15.32 -17.64
C GLY A 103 16.88 -15.74 -19.09
N ARG A 104 17.81 -16.53 -19.62
CA ARG A 104 17.84 -16.99 -21.01
C ARG A 104 16.59 -17.79 -21.39
N GLN A 105 16.11 -18.66 -20.49
CA GLN A 105 14.92 -19.48 -20.76
C GLN A 105 13.65 -18.62 -20.89
N ALA A 106 13.53 -17.55 -20.11
CA ALA A 106 12.41 -16.61 -20.23
C ALA A 106 12.40 -15.88 -21.57
N CYS A 107 13.58 -15.43 -22.04
CA CYS A 107 13.71 -14.81 -23.37
C CYS A 107 13.36 -15.79 -24.50
N GLN A 108 13.84 -17.04 -24.42
CA GLN A 108 13.52 -18.10 -25.39
C GLN A 108 12.02 -18.38 -25.43
N LEU A 109 11.38 -18.51 -24.26
CA LEU A 109 9.94 -18.78 -24.15
C LEU A 109 9.10 -17.66 -24.79
N VAL A 110 9.43 -16.39 -24.52
CA VAL A 110 8.69 -15.24 -25.09
C VAL A 110 8.89 -15.15 -26.60
N ASN A 111 10.11 -15.35 -27.11
CA ASN A 111 10.37 -15.30 -28.54
C ASN A 111 9.70 -16.47 -29.28
N ALA A 112 9.77 -17.69 -28.76
CA ALA A 112 9.06 -18.85 -29.30
C ALA A 112 7.53 -18.64 -29.27
N PHE A 113 6.98 -18.00 -28.23
CA PHE A 113 5.57 -17.62 -28.16
C PHE A 113 5.18 -16.64 -29.28
N ILE A 114 5.99 -15.60 -29.51
CA ILE A 114 5.75 -14.59 -30.56
C ILE A 114 5.72 -15.27 -31.93
N GLU A 115 6.71 -16.13 -32.24
CA GLU A 115 6.81 -16.86 -33.51
C GLU A 115 5.65 -17.85 -33.72
N HIS A 116 5.40 -18.70 -32.72
CA HIS A 116 4.35 -19.74 -32.81
C HIS A 116 2.96 -19.17 -33.07
N HIS A 117 2.64 -18.06 -32.40
CA HIS A 117 1.33 -17.41 -32.51
C HIS A 117 1.26 -16.38 -33.63
N ASN A 118 2.31 -16.17 -34.41
CA ASN A 118 2.40 -15.15 -35.48
C ASN A 118 1.95 -13.79 -34.99
N ILE A 119 2.53 -13.32 -33.85
CA ILE A 119 2.21 -12.05 -33.25
C ILE A 119 2.77 -10.90 -34.09
N ASP A 120 1.92 -10.03 -34.63
CA ASP A 120 2.34 -8.86 -35.42
C ASP A 120 2.98 -7.77 -34.52
N ASP A 121 3.69 -6.82 -35.15
CA ASP A 121 4.43 -5.77 -34.44
C ASP A 121 3.56 -4.91 -33.53
N GLY A 122 2.31 -4.63 -33.91
CA GLY A 122 1.37 -3.88 -33.07
C GLY A 122 0.90 -4.65 -31.85
N MET A 123 0.80 -5.98 -31.96
CA MET A 123 0.50 -6.87 -30.84
C MET A 123 1.73 -7.16 -29.99
N ILE A 124 2.94 -7.18 -30.59
CA ILE A 124 4.21 -7.29 -29.87
C ILE A 124 4.39 -6.14 -28.87
N ASP A 125 4.10 -4.88 -29.27
CA ASP A 125 4.14 -3.73 -28.35
C ASP A 125 3.20 -3.95 -27.15
N THR A 126 2.00 -4.46 -27.39
CA THR A 126 1.04 -4.78 -26.34
C THR A 126 1.55 -5.89 -25.41
N LEU A 127 2.13 -6.95 -25.96
CA LEU A 127 2.76 -8.02 -25.18
C LEU A 127 3.92 -7.50 -24.32
N TYR A 128 4.76 -6.63 -24.88
CA TYR A 128 5.87 -6.01 -24.16
C TYR A 128 5.39 -5.12 -23.00
N ARG A 129 4.30 -4.37 -23.18
CA ARG A 129 3.67 -3.63 -22.08
C ARG A 129 3.13 -4.54 -20.98
N CYS A 130 2.62 -5.72 -21.32
CA CYS A 130 2.23 -6.73 -20.34
C CYS A 130 3.47 -7.23 -19.55
N ILE A 131 4.57 -7.51 -20.24
CA ILE A 131 5.84 -7.96 -19.62
C ILE A 131 6.45 -6.86 -18.75
N ASP A 132 6.45 -5.61 -19.20
CA ASP A 132 6.93 -4.46 -18.44
C ASP A 132 5.99 -4.04 -17.30
N ARG A 133 4.85 -4.69 -17.19
CA ARG A 133 3.83 -4.46 -16.15
C ARG A 133 3.30 -3.02 -16.15
N HIS A 134 3.15 -2.44 -17.34
CA HIS A 134 2.71 -1.05 -17.49
C HIS A 134 1.88 -0.85 -18.77
N LEU A 135 0.57 -1.09 -18.68
CA LEU A 135 -0.34 -0.98 -19.83
C LEU A 135 -0.70 0.46 -20.22
N ARG A 136 -0.36 1.47 -19.41
CA ARG A 136 -0.69 2.90 -19.65
C ARG A 136 -2.18 3.20 -19.81
N VAL A 137 -3.02 2.50 -19.06
CA VAL A 137 -4.49 2.73 -19.06
C VAL A 137 -4.91 3.99 -18.30
N GLY A 138 -3.96 4.76 -17.75
CA GLY A 138 -4.26 5.98 -16.99
C GLY A 138 -5.00 5.74 -15.68
N LEU A 139 -4.90 4.54 -15.14
CA LEU A 139 -5.40 4.13 -13.83
C LEU A 139 -4.22 3.71 -12.96
N SER A 140 -4.30 3.99 -11.67
CA SER A 140 -3.29 3.49 -10.73
C SER A 140 -3.40 1.96 -10.62
N LYS A 141 -2.28 1.32 -10.29
CA LYS A 141 -2.25 -0.12 -9.96
C LYS A 141 -3.34 -0.49 -8.95
N HIS A 142 -3.51 0.33 -7.92
CA HIS A 142 -4.55 0.18 -6.90
C HIS A 142 -5.98 0.28 -7.47
N SER A 143 -6.25 1.22 -8.39
CA SER A 143 -7.56 1.36 -9.02
C SER A 143 -7.91 0.17 -9.91
N ILE A 144 -6.96 -0.32 -10.70
CA ILE A 144 -7.16 -1.51 -11.55
C ILE A 144 -7.42 -2.73 -10.67
N TYR A 145 -6.63 -2.87 -9.62
CA TYR A 145 -6.74 -3.96 -8.67
C TYR A 145 -8.12 -4.01 -8.00
N HIS A 146 -8.62 -2.91 -7.44
CA HIS A 146 -9.95 -2.86 -6.81
C HIS A 146 -11.10 -3.17 -7.78
N MET A 147 -10.91 -2.98 -9.06
CA MET A 147 -11.94 -3.26 -10.06
C MET A 147 -11.92 -4.71 -10.51
N VAL A 148 -10.71 -5.25 -10.69
CA VAL A 148 -10.48 -6.65 -11.01
C VAL A 148 -10.97 -7.55 -9.87
N GLN A 149 -10.89 -7.09 -8.62
CA GLN A 149 -11.29 -7.86 -7.44
C GLN A 149 -12.78 -7.79 -7.06
N ARG A 150 -13.58 -6.94 -7.65
CA ARG A 150 -15.03 -7.00 -7.40
C ARG A 150 -15.65 -8.36 -7.73
N GLU A 151 -14.99 -9.16 -8.54
CA GLU A 151 -15.37 -10.54 -8.85
C GLU A 151 -14.62 -11.61 -8.03
N THR A 152 -13.64 -11.22 -7.21
CA THR A 152 -12.99 -12.17 -6.31
C THR A 152 -13.93 -12.39 -5.15
N THR A 153 -14.73 -13.43 -5.23
CA THR A 153 -15.65 -13.85 -4.18
C THR A 153 -14.88 -14.02 -2.86
N MET A 154 -15.56 -13.79 -1.75
CA MET A 154 -15.07 -14.11 -0.39
C MET A 154 -14.36 -15.47 -0.35
N THR A 155 -14.86 -16.45 -1.07
CA THR A 155 -14.29 -17.79 -1.21
C THR A 155 -12.85 -17.75 -1.72
N ALA A 156 -12.56 -17.02 -2.81
CA ALA A 156 -11.20 -16.92 -3.35
C ALA A 156 -10.24 -16.17 -2.42
N PHE A 157 -10.73 -15.21 -1.64
CA PHE A 157 -9.96 -14.53 -0.59
C PHE A 157 -9.56 -15.50 0.52
N LEU A 158 -10.50 -16.29 1.02
CA LEU A 158 -10.28 -17.30 2.04
C LEU A 158 -9.39 -18.44 1.57
N GLU A 159 -9.59 -18.92 0.35
CA GLU A 159 -8.75 -19.95 -0.27
C GLU A 159 -7.28 -19.49 -0.35
N ARG A 160 -7.03 -18.25 -0.74
CA ARG A 160 -5.66 -17.69 -0.78
C ARG A 160 -5.06 -17.58 0.60
N LEU A 161 -5.82 -17.12 1.59
CA LEU A 161 -5.35 -17.04 2.96
C LEU A 161 -5.00 -18.43 3.50
N GLN A 162 -5.81 -19.43 3.23
CA GLN A 162 -5.58 -20.80 3.63
C GLN A 162 -4.41 -21.47 2.90
N GLN A 163 -4.29 -21.26 1.57
CA GLN A 163 -3.25 -21.89 0.75
C GLN A 163 -1.87 -21.26 0.96
N HIS A 164 -1.81 -19.94 1.15
CA HIS A 164 -0.54 -19.20 1.16
C HIS A 164 -0.20 -18.61 2.53
N GLY A 165 -1.12 -18.62 3.47
CA GLY A 165 -0.93 -18.04 4.82
C GLY A 165 -0.64 -16.53 4.82
N HIS A 166 -0.73 -15.86 3.66
CA HIS A 166 -0.57 -14.41 3.52
C HIS A 166 -1.40 -13.88 2.36
N LEU A 167 -1.72 -12.60 2.43
CA LEU A 167 -2.38 -11.85 1.37
C LEU A 167 -1.38 -10.93 0.68
N LEU A 168 -1.64 -10.55 -0.57
CA LEU A 168 -0.83 -9.54 -1.24
C LEU A 168 -1.16 -8.15 -0.67
N GLU A 169 -0.17 -7.27 -0.57
CA GLU A 169 -0.37 -5.91 -0.07
C GLU A 169 -1.47 -5.15 -0.82
N SER A 170 -1.54 -5.38 -2.14
CA SER A 170 -2.59 -4.85 -3.01
C SER A 170 -3.99 -5.42 -2.71
N GLN A 171 -4.08 -6.52 -1.97
CA GLN A 171 -5.33 -7.22 -1.63
C GLN A 171 -5.85 -6.89 -0.23
N MET A 172 -5.10 -6.11 0.54
CA MET A 172 -5.54 -5.73 1.89
C MET A 172 -6.47 -4.53 1.84
N PRO A 173 -7.78 -4.74 1.97
CA PRO A 173 -8.74 -3.64 2.00
C PRO A 173 -8.74 -2.98 3.38
N VAL A 174 -7.63 -2.34 3.73
CA VAL A 174 -7.43 -1.73 5.04
C VAL A 174 -7.78 -0.26 4.99
N ALA A 175 -8.65 0.19 5.89
CA ALA A 175 -8.94 1.61 6.06
C ALA A 175 -7.68 2.37 6.52
N LEU A 176 -7.37 3.47 5.84
CA LEU A 176 -6.21 4.32 6.11
C LEU A 176 -6.64 5.76 6.34
N ALA A 177 -6.16 6.35 7.41
CA ALA A 177 -6.47 7.72 7.77
C ALA A 177 -5.77 8.74 6.85
N ARG A 178 -6.46 9.83 6.53
CA ARG A 178 -5.85 11.06 6.02
C ARG A 178 -5.27 11.87 7.19
N THR A 179 -4.19 12.59 6.94
CA THR A 179 -3.67 13.55 7.91
C THR A 179 -4.56 14.78 7.91
N TRP A 180 -4.88 15.28 9.07
CA TRP A 180 -5.54 16.55 9.28
C TRP A 180 -4.55 17.49 9.95
N ASP A 181 -4.01 18.40 9.16
CA ASP A 181 -2.92 19.30 9.58
C ASP A 181 -3.42 20.57 10.30
N GLU A 182 -4.72 20.90 10.18
CA GLU A 182 -5.32 22.08 10.79
C GLU A 182 -6.50 21.69 11.70
N PRO A 183 -6.25 21.26 12.96
CA PRO A 183 -7.30 20.87 13.88
C PRO A 183 -8.03 22.07 14.52
N ALA A 184 -7.94 23.26 13.95
CA ALA A 184 -8.57 24.48 14.47
C ALA A 184 -10.11 24.46 14.42
N SER A 185 -10.71 23.50 13.71
CA SER A 185 -12.17 23.33 13.62
C SER A 185 -12.57 21.89 13.92
N CYS A 186 -13.72 21.72 14.55
CA CYS A 186 -14.33 20.41 14.73
C CYS A 186 -14.57 19.73 13.36
N PRO A 187 -14.51 18.38 13.25
CA PRO A 187 -14.86 17.67 12.03
C PRO A 187 -16.24 18.08 11.51
N PRO A 188 -16.49 18.02 10.17
CA PRO A 188 -17.77 18.37 9.60
C PRO A 188 -18.92 17.57 10.23
N THR A 189 -19.96 18.27 10.73
CA THR A 189 -21.00 17.70 11.60
C THR A 189 -22.17 17.02 10.88
N LYS A 190 -22.01 16.61 9.62
CA LYS A 190 -23.09 15.88 8.91
C LYS A 190 -23.39 14.51 9.50
N THR A 191 -22.41 13.90 10.15
CA THR A 191 -22.45 12.58 10.77
C THR A 191 -21.73 12.64 12.12
N SER A 192 -21.97 11.65 12.99
CA SER A 192 -21.22 11.53 14.25
C SER A 192 -19.78 11.12 13.98
N TRP A 193 -18.86 11.59 14.82
CA TRP A 193 -17.45 11.22 14.82
C TRP A 193 -17.05 10.59 16.15
N TYR A 194 -16.14 9.65 16.09
CA TYR A 194 -15.54 9.01 17.26
C TYR A 194 -14.05 9.28 17.28
N ALA A 195 -13.55 9.69 18.42
CA ALA A 195 -12.13 9.95 18.65
C ALA A 195 -11.52 8.89 19.57
N SER A 196 -10.31 8.49 19.27
CA SER A 196 -9.49 7.67 20.15
C SER A 196 -8.04 8.13 20.13
N ARG A 197 -7.31 7.79 21.20
CA ARG A 197 -5.87 7.92 21.21
C ARG A 197 -5.27 7.20 20.00
N LYS A 198 -4.32 7.84 19.32
CA LYS A 198 -3.50 7.18 18.31
C LYS A 198 -2.38 6.43 19.02
N LEU A 199 -2.44 5.09 18.97
CA LEU A 199 -1.43 4.24 19.57
C LEU A 199 -0.16 4.18 18.71
N ASP A 200 0.99 4.16 19.34
CA ASP A 200 2.31 4.00 18.71
C ASP A 200 2.75 2.51 18.78
N GLY A 201 2.05 1.69 18.03
CA GLY A 201 2.25 0.25 17.97
C GLY A 201 2.39 -0.29 16.56
N ILE A 202 2.04 -1.55 16.39
CA ILE A 202 2.06 -2.24 15.11
C ILE A 202 0.66 -2.76 14.79
N ARG A 203 0.06 -2.24 13.71
CA ARG A 203 -1.26 -2.68 13.28
C ARG A 203 -1.27 -4.16 12.96
N CYS A 204 -2.15 -4.88 13.61
CA CYS A 204 -2.41 -6.29 13.40
C CYS A 204 -3.89 -6.53 13.19
N LEU A 205 -4.21 -7.27 12.13
CA LEU A 205 -5.55 -7.75 11.87
C LEU A 205 -5.61 -9.23 12.25
N PHE A 206 -6.48 -9.59 13.18
CA PHE A 206 -6.79 -11.00 13.41
C PHE A 206 -7.98 -11.40 12.56
N MET A 207 -7.69 -12.20 11.53
CA MET A 207 -8.72 -12.77 10.66
C MET A 207 -9.19 -14.07 11.27
N VAL A 208 -10.41 -14.07 11.75
CA VAL A 208 -11.08 -15.21 12.41
C VAL A 208 -11.96 -15.89 11.37
N ILE A 209 -11.61 -17.09 10.99
CA ILE A 209 -12.33 -17.90 10.00
C ILE A 209 -12.99 -19.07 10.71
N TYR A 210 -14.32 -19.13 10.67
CA TYR A 210 -15.08 -20.21 11.26
C TYR A 210 -15.49 -21.24 10.20
N ASN A 211 -15.00 -22.47 10.36
CA ASN A 211 -15.46 -23.64 9.60
C ASN A 211 -15.48 -24.84 10.57
N LYS A 212 -16.54 -24.97 11.38
CA LYS A 212 -16.69 -25.90 12.50
C LYS A 212 -15.71 -25.63 13.66
N VAL A 213 -14.51 -25.21 13.38
CA VAL A 213 -13.50 -24.71 14.32
C VAL A 213 -12.96 -23.37 13.82
N HIS A 214 -12.41 -22.55 14.73
CA HIS A 214 -11.81 -21.29 14.36
C HIS A 214 -10.37 -21.50 13.88
N ALA A 215 -10.08 -20.97 12.70
CA ALA A 215 -8.72 -20.69 12.26
C ALA A 215 -8.48 -19.17 12.38
N VAL A 216 -7.47 -18.77 13.13
CA VAL A 216 -7.11 -17.35 13.33
C VAL A 216 -5.77 -17.08 12.66
N TYR A 217 -5.68 -15.95 11.96
CA TYR A 217 -4.47 -15.51 11.28
C TYR A 217 -4.13 -14.09 11.69
N ALA A 218 -2.92 -13.88 12.22
CA ALA A 218 -2.38 -12.57 12.55
C ALA A 218 -1.74 -11.95 11.30
N ILE A 219 -2.38 -10.94 10.72
CA ILE A 219 -1.99 -10.35 9.43
C ILE A 219 -1.59 -8.88 9.63
N SER A 220 -0.47 -8.49 9.02
CA SER A 220 -0.04 -7.09 9.00
C SER A 220 -0.92 -6.24 8.08
N ARG A 221 -0.82 -4.92 8.21
CA ARG A 221 -1.46 -3.95 7.30
C ARG A 221 -1.18 -4.20 5.81
N THR A 222 -0.05 -4.84 5.49
CA THR A 222 0.38 -5.14 4.13
C THR A 222 0.11 -6.59 3.70
N GLY A 223 -0.69 -7.33 4.47
CA GLY A 223 -1.09 -8.69 4.12
C GLY A 223 -0.10 -9.80 4.52
N ARG A 224 1.01 -9.47 5.17
CA ARG A 224 1.98 -10.46 5.63
C ARG A 224 1.53 -11.08 6.94
N ARG A 225 1.57 -12.40 7.07
CA ARG A 225 1.32 -13.08 8.33
C ARG A 225 2.47 -12.86 9.31
N PHE A 226 2.13 -12.62 10.55
CA PHE A 226 3.08 -12.60 11.67
C PHE A 226 3.24 -14.01 12.24
N HIS A 227 4.10 -14.83 11.63
CA HIS A 227 4.34 -16.21 12.08
C HIS A 227 4.80 -16.31 13.53
N THR A 228 5.41 -15.27 14.05
CA THR A 228 5.84 -15.15 15.43
C THR A 228 4.70 -14.96 16.43
N LEU A 229 3.47 -14.71 15.95
CA LEU A 229 2.24 -14.58 16.75
C LEU A 229 1.38 -15.86 16.76
N ALA A 230 1.95 -17.03 16.42
CA ALA A 230 1.21 -18.29 16.39
C ALA A 230 0.54 -18.62 17.74
N GLU A 231 1.19 -18.29 18.86
CA GLU A 231 0.61 -18.47 20.20
C GLU A 231 -0.65 -17.61 20.41
N TRP A 232 -0.65 -16.37 19.87
CA TRP A 232 -1.82 -15.50 19.87
C TRP A 232 -2.94 -16.05 19.00
N GLU A 233 -2.61 -16.58 17.83
CA GLU A 233 -3.59 -17.23 16.94
C GLU A 233 -4.27 -18.41 17.62
N HIS A 234 -3.51 -19.28 18.27
CA HIS A 234 -4.04 -20.41 19.02
C HIS A 234 -4.89 -20.00 20.23
N ARG A 235 -4.47 -18.99 20.98
CA ARG A 235 -5.21 -18.48 22.12
C ARG A 235 -6.55 -17.89 21.69
N LEU A 236 -6.55 -16.97 20.73
CA LEU A 236 -7.77 -16.35 20.21
C LEU A 236 -8.73 -17.37 19.59
N SER A 237 -8.20 -18.42 18.92
CA SER A 237 -9.03 -19.51 18.40
C SER A 237 -9.85 -20.23 19.50
N ARG A 238 -9.29 -20.37 20.70
CA ARG A 238 -9.97 -20.98 21.85
C ARG A 238 -10.93 -19.99 22.53
N GLU A 239 -10.49 -18.77 22.75
CA GLU A 239 -11.29 -17.73 23.43
C GLU A 239 -12.52 -17.31 22.59
N LEU A 240 -12.41 -17.37 21.27
CA LEU A 240 -13.51 -17.05 20.35
C LEU A 240 -14.42 -18.25 20.04
N ALA A 241 -14.22 -19.42 20.65
CA ALA A 241 -15.00 -20.62 20.36
C ALA A 241 -16.52 -20.45 20.56
N ALA A 242 -16.92 -19.53 21.44
CA ALA A 242 -18.34 -19.19 21.67
C ALA A 242 -18.99 -18.36 20.55
N TYR A 243 -18.21 -17.84 19.61
CA TYR A 243 -18.69 -16.97 18.52
C TYR A 243 -18.60 -17.69 17.16
N PRO A 244 -19.59 -18.50 16.76
CA PRO A 244 -19.54 -19.34 15.56
C PRO A 244 -19.72 -18.52 14.27
N SER A 245 -18.86 -17.53 14.05
CA SER A 245 -18.89 -16.65 12.88
C SER A 245 -17.49 -16.26 12.45
N SER A 246 -17.36 -15.89 11.17
CA SER A 246 -16.11 -15.35 10.63
C SER A 246 -16.12 -13.83 10.66
N PHE A 247 -15.02 -13.22 11.13
CA PHE A 247 -14.90 -11.76 11.25
C PHE A 247 -13.43 -11.33 11.29
N VAL A 248 -13.18 -10.04 11.24
CA VAL A 248 -11.86 -9.43 11.36
C VAL A 248 -11.85 -8.52 12.59
N LEU A 249 -10.91 -8.75 13.50
CA LEU A 249 -10.54 -7.78 14.52
C LEU A 249 -9.42 -6.90 13.97
N ASP A 250 -9.64 -5.61 13.89
CA ASP A 250 -8.64 -4.64 13.45
C ASP A 250 -8.15 -3.85 14.67
N GLY A 251 -6.84 -3.86 14.90
CA GLY A 251 -6.29 -3.26 16.11
C GLY A 251 -4.79 -3.01 16.03
N GLU A 252 -4.24 -2.57 17.15
CA GLU A 252 -2.82 -2.24 17.31
C GLU A 252 -2.20 -3.13 18.38
N MET A 253 -1.05 -3.73 18.07
CA MET A 253 -0.20 -4.46 19.03
C MET A 253 0.77 -3.49 19.66
N CYS A 254 0.72 -3.35 20.98
CA CYS A 254 1.54 -2.41 21.74
C CYS A 254 2.29 -3.10 22.86
N VAL A 255 3.44 -2.54 23.25
CA VAL A 255 4.12 -2.79 24.51
C VAL A 255 4.08 -1.51 25.33
N MET A 256 3.47 -1.58 26.50
CA MET A 256 3.35 -0.42 27.40
C MET A 256 4.59 -0.32 28.31
N ASN A 257 5.00 0.90 28.64
CA ASN A 257 5.98 1.14 29.69
C ASN A 257 5.29 1.28 31.07
N ALA A 258 6.06 1.48 32.12
CA ALA A 258 5.55 1.63 33.47
C ALA A 258 4.63 2.86 33.64
N GLU A 259 4.85 3.91 32.85
CA GLU A 259 4.09 5.15 32.83
C GLU A 259 2.82 5.06 31.97
N GLY A 260 2.55 3.90 31.34
CA GLY A 260 1.37 3.70 30.50
C GLY A 260 1.48 4.30 29.09
N HIS A 261 2.69 4.55 28.60
CA HIS A 261 2.95 4.98 27.23
C HIS A 261 3.39 3.82 26.36
N GLU A 262 3.06 3.86 25.08
CA GLU A 262 3.45 2.87 24.10
C GLU A 262 4.94 3.01 23.72
N SER A 263 5.56 1.89 23.42
CA SER A 263 6.91 1.84 22.85
C SER A 263 6.91 1.07 21.52
N PHE A 264 6.90 1.79 20.40
CA PHE A 264 6.98 1.19 19.06
C PHE A 264 8.21 0.27 18.91
N ALA A 265 9.37 0.69 19.41
CA ALA A 265 10.60 -0.08 19.30
C ALA A 265 10.50 -1.42 20.05
N ARG A 266 9.91 -1.43 21.27
CA ARG A 266 9.67 -2.66 22.04
C ARG A 266 8.61 -3.53 21.38
N ALA A 267 7.53 -2.95 20.86
CA ALA A 267 6.49 -3.69 20.14
C ALA A 267 7.06 -4.35 18.87
N MET A 268 7.87 -3.62 18.09
CA MET A 268 8.53 -4.15 16.91
C MET A 268 9.50 -5.30 17.28
N SER A 269 10.32 -5.12 18.29
CA SER A 269 11.23 -6.16 18.78
C SER A 269 10.46 -7.39 19.26
N ALA A 270 9.39 -7.21 20.04
CA ALA A 270 8.57 -8.31 20.54
C ALA A 270 7.90 -9.10 19.40
N ILE A 271 7.40 -8.43 18.37
CA ILE A 271 6.77 -9.11 17.23
C ILE A 271 7.80 -9.86 16.37
N GLN A 272 9.03 -9.36 16.24
CA GLN A 272 10.06 -10.02 15.44
C GLN A 272 10.67 -11.25 16.11
N GLN A 273 10.67 -11.31 17.43
CA GLN A 273 11.24 -12.42 18.20
C GLN A 273 10.29 -13.63 18.20
N HIS A 274 10.86 -14.84 18.28
CA HIS A 274 10.11 -16.06 18.55
C HIS A 274 9.93 -16.26 20.07
N GLY A 275 8.91 -17.01 20.47
CA GLY A 275 8.63 -17.34 21.86
C GLY A 275 7.56 -16.46 22.52
N PRO A 276 7.39 -16.62 23.86
CA PRO A 276 6.35 -15.93 24.64
C PRO A 276 6.48 -14.40 24.57
N LYS A 277 5.34 -13.70 24.60
CA LYS A 277 5.26 -12.24 24.50
C LYS A 277 4.39 -11.66 25.62
N PRO A 278 4.86 -11.74 26.88
CA PRO A 278 4.05 -11.40 28.06
C PRO A 278 3.66 -9.90 28.09
N ASP A 279 4.52 -9.02 27.56
CA ASP A 279 4.32 -7.58 27.60
C ASP A 279 3.50 -7.06 26.42
N LEU A 280 3.14 -7.92 25.45
CA LEU A 280 2.42 -7.51 24.26
C LEU A 280 0.93 -7.47 24.56
N VAL A 281 0.30 -6.34 24.30
CA VAL A 281 -1.14 -6.08 24.48
C VAL A 281 -1.75 -5.70 23.14
N TYR A 282 -2.90 -6.28 22.84
CA TYR A 282 -3.67 -5.95 21.65
C TYR A 282 -4.78 -4.95 21.96
N PHE A 283 -4.87 -3.90 21.21
CA PHE A 283 -5.91 -2.86 21.33
C PHE A 283 -6.79 -2.87 20.09
N PRO A 284 -7.86 -3.66 20.05
CA PRO A 284 -8.78 -3.64 18.93
C PRO A 284 -9.58 -2.34 18.91
N PHE A 285 -9.81 -1.80 17.73
CA PHE A 285 -10.58 -0.59 17.51
C PHE A 285 -11.70 -0.76 16.47
N ASP A 286 -11.78 -1.89 15.78
CA ASP A 286 -12.88 -2.22 14.87
C ASP A 286 -13.13 -3.75 14.84
N LEU A 287 -14.40 -4.13 14.61
CA LEU A 287 -14.81 -5.50 14.36
C LEU A 287 -15.70 -5.55 13.12
N LEU A 288 -15.24 -6.24 12.11
CA LEU A 288 -15.83 -6.28 10.79
C LEU A 288 -16.27 -7.70 10.44
N THR A 289 -17.42 -7.89 9.81
CA THR A 289 -17.67 -9.13 9.10
C THR A 289 -16.70 -9.28 7.93
N LEU A 290 -16.52 -10.46 7.38
CA LEU A 290 -15.67 -10.64 6.20
C LEU A 290 -16.21 -9.85 4.99
N ASP A 291 -17.53 -9.75 4.83
CA ASP A 291 -18.17 -8.99 3.76
C ASP A 291 -17.92 -7.48 3.91
N GLU A 292 -18.04 -6.93 5.12
CA GLU A 292 -17.69 -5.54 5.41
C GLU A 292 -16.23 -5.26 5.09
N PHE A 293 -15.33 -6.16 5.52
CA PHE A 293 -13.90 -6.02 5.28
C PHE A 293 -13.54 -6.04 3.78
N THR A 294 -14.17 -6.90 3.00
CA THR A 294 -13.93 -7.01 1.56
C THR A 294 -14.72 -6.01 0.71
N GLY A 295 -15.55 -5.16 1.32
CA GLY A 295 -16.25 -4.07 0.65
C GLY A 295 -17.67 -4.40 0.20
N GLY A 296 -18.31 -5.40 0.80
CA GLY A 296 -19.70 -5.81 0.53
C GLY A 296 -20.80 -4.93 1.15
N GLY A 297 -20.50 -3.69 1.55
CA GLY A 297 -21.41 -2.83 2.30
C GLY A 297 -21.11 -2.88 3.79
N GLY A 298 -22.06 -2.49 4.65
CA GLY A 298 -21.82 -2.69 6.06
C GLY A 298 -22.52 -1.75 7.02
N ARG A 299 -22.31 -2.07 8.28
CA ARG A 299 -22.80 -1.31 9.43
C ARG A 299 -22.00 -0.02 9.62
N PRO A 300 -22.62 1.06 10.13
CA PRO A 300 -21.89 2.23 10.59
C PRO A 300 -20.90 1.86 11.71
N TYR A 301 -19.92 2.73 11.95
CA TYR A 301 -18.86 2.48 12.94
C TYR A 301 -19.42 2.23 14.35
N SER A 302 -20.46 2.96 14.74
CA SER A 302 -21.14 2.79 16.05
C SER A 302 -21.60 1.35 16.29
N GLU A 303 -22.24 0.72 15.31
CA GLU A 303 -22.71 -0.67 15.44
C GLU A 303 -21.55 -1.67 15.50
N ARG A 304 -20.49 -1.44 14.72
CA ARG A 304 -19.28 -2.27 14.77
C ARG A 304 -18.57 -2.15 16.12
N LEU A 305 -18.57 -0.94 16.68
CA LEU A 305 -18.01 -0.67 18.01
C LEU A 305 -18.78 -1.37 19.12
N GLU A 306 -20.13 -1.43 19.02
CA GLU A 306 -20.95 -2.21 19.96
C GLU A 306 -20.62 -3.71 19.89
N CYS A 307 -20.48 -4.27 18.69
CA CYS A 307 -20.05 -5.66 18.54
C CYS A 307 -18.64 -5.89 19.15
N LEU A 308 -17.73 -4.96 18.96
CA LEU A 308 -16.39 -5.03 19.56
C LEU A 308 -16.45 -5.01 21.09
N ARG A 309 -17.31 -4.17 21.69
CA ARG A 309 -17.52 -4.09 23.15
C ARG A 309 -18.07 -5.39 23.74
N LEU A 310 -18.81 -6.16 22.96
CA LEU A 310 -19.32 -7.48 23.39
C LEU A 310 -18.25 -8.56 23.35
N VAL A 311 -17.31 -8.49 22.38
CA VAL A 311 -16.30 -9.54 22.15
C VAL A 311 -15.01 -9.29 22.94
N ALA A 312 -14.50 -8.06 22.93
CA ALA A 312 -13.18 -7.73 23.48
C ALA A 312 -12.99 -8.08 24.97
N PRO A 313 -13.98 -7.93 25.87
CA PRO A 313 -13.82 -8.29 27.29
C PRO A 313 -13.59 -9.79 27.56
N HIS A 314 -13.90 -10.65 26.59
CA HIS A 314 -13.70 -12.10 26.70
C HIS A 314 -12.34 -12.56 26.21
N LEU A 315 -11.50 -11.63 25.74
CA LEU A 315 -10.19 -11.92 25.19
C LEU A 315 -9.08 -11.53 26.19
N SER A 316 -8.14 -12.42 26.41
CA SER A 316 -6.98 -12.16 27.26
C SER A 316 -5.92 -11.34 26.54
N HIS A 317 -5.16 -10.55 27.30
CA HIS A 317 -4.14 -9.61 26.77
C HIS A 317 -4.69 -8.58 25.78
N VAL A 318 -5.95 -8.24 25.91
CA VAL A 318 -6.61 -7.18 25.13
C VAL A 318 -6.80 -5.96 26.03
N GLY A 319 -6.31 -4.81 25.56
CA GLY A 319 -6.47 -3.52 26.23
C GLY A 319 -7.73 -2.80 25.75
N ALA A 320 -8.35 -2.05 26.63
CA ALA A 320 -9.44 -1.15 26.26
C ALA A 320 -8.87 0.11 25.57
N LEU A 321 -9.39 0.42 24.40
CA LEU A 321 -9.13 1.69 23.73
C LEU A 321 -10.42 2.52 23.71
N PRO A 322 -10.57 3.51 24.58
CA PRO A 322 -11.75 4.36 24.62
C PRO A 322 -12.01 5.03 23.28
N GLN A 323 -13.27 4.99 22.85
CA GLN A 323 -13.77 5.67 21.65
C GLN A 323 -14.78 6.71 22.10
N THR A 324 -14.36 7.97 22.10
CA THR A 324 -15.19 9.10 22.57
C THR A 324 -15.97 9.67 21.40
N ARG A 325 -17.28 9.69 21.51
CA ARG A 325 -18.14 10.36 20.53
C ARG A 325 -17.98 11.86 20.63
N ILE A 326 -17.82 12.51 19.50
CA ILE A 326 -17.68 13.96 19.40
C ILE A 326 -19.06 14.55 19.11
N ASP A 327 -19.74 14.99 20.16
CA ASP A 327 -21.07 15.60 20.04
C ASP A 327 -21.01 17.14 20.08
N GLN A 328 -19.91 17.71 20.56
CA GLN A 328 -19.71 19.15 20.71
C GLN A 328 -18.27 19.56 20.40
N PRO A 329 -18.05 20.77 19.90
CA PRO A 329 -16.70 21.31 19.64
C PRO A 329 -15.78 21.28 20.87
N VAL A 330 -16.32 21.59 22.06
CA VAL A 330 -15.55 21.59 23.32
C VAL A 330 -14.97 20.21 23.65
N THR A 331 -15.68 19.13 23.34
CA THR A 331 -15.19 17.75 23.50
C THR A 331 -14.01 17.49 22.58
N PHE A 332 -14.09 17.95 21.34
CA PHE A 332 -13.00 17.82 20.37
C PHE A 332 -11.75 18.61 20.79
N GLU A 333 -11.93 19.87 21.21
CA GLU A 333 -10.83 20.73 21.69
C GLU A 333 -10.10 20.13 22.89
N ALA A 334 -10.84 19.56 23.84
CA ALA A 334 -10.27 18.85 24.99
C ALA A 334 -9.41 17.66 24.55
N LEU A 335 -9.95 16.82 23.63
CA LEU A 335 -9.22 15.66 23.11
C LEU A 335 -7.97 16.07 22.33
N VAL A 336 -8.01 17.15 21.54
CA VAL A 336 -6.84 17.67 20.82
C VAL A 336 -5.78 18.16 21.81
N ARG A 337 -6.18 18.84 22.88
CA ARG A 337 -5.26 19.28 23.92
C ARG A 337 -4.58 18.10 24.62
N ASP A 338 -5.37 17.10 25.03
CA ASP A 338 -4.89 15.92 25.74
C ASP A 338 -3.99 15.04 24.83
N SER A 339 -4.20 15.10 23.51
CA SER A 339 -3.40 14.35 22.54
C SER A 339 -1.93 14.77 22.44
N ARG A 340 -1.56 15.90 23.06
CA ARG A 340 -0.16 16.37 23.08
C ARG A 340 0.78 15.41 23.80
N GLU A 341 0.25 14.62 24.73
CA GLU A 341 0.99 13.59 25.46
C GLU A 341 0.99 12.22 24.75
N TRP A 342 0.26 12.10 23.62
CA TRP A 342 0.11 10.89 22.84
C TRP A 342 0.80 11.01 21.47
N GLU A 343 0.87 9.93 20.71
CA GLU A 343 1.26 10.01 19.29
C GLU A 343 0.27 10.88 18.47
N GLY A 344 -0.93 11.11 18.99
CA GLY A 344 -1.99 11.92 18.41
C GLY A 344 -3.37 11.35 18.62
N LEU A 345 -4.31 11.77 17.78
CA LEU A 345 -5.68 11.30 17.75
C LEU A 345 -6.01 10.58 16.44
N MET A 346 -6.89 9.60 16.54
CA MET A 346 -7.60 9.01 15.43
C MET A 346 -9.06 9.40 15.50
N LEU A 347 -9.60 9.91 14.39
CA LEU A 347 -11.01 10.22 14.25
C LEU A 347 -11.62 9.26 13.23
N ARG A 348 -12.80 8.73 13.54
CA ARG A 348 -13.59 7.84 12.69
C ARG A 348 -15.00 8.37 12.57
N GLU A 349 -15.42 8.59 11.35
CA GLU A 349 -16.80 8.96 11.00
C GLU A 349 -17.72 7.75 11.18
N ASP A 350 -18.96 7.99 11.60
CA ASP A 350 -19.96 6.94 11.80
C ASP A 350 -20.60 6.52 10.47
N VAL A 351 -19.79 5.86 9.64
CA VAL A 351 -20.16 5.40 8.29
C VAL A 351 -19.71 3.95 8.09
N PRO A 352 -20.21 3.26 7.05
CA PRO A 352 -19.72 1.95 6.64
C PRO A 352 -18.20 1.93 6.41
N TYR A 353 -17.59 0.76 6.58
CA TYR A 353 -16.15 0.58 6.41
C TYR A 353 -15.69 0.81 4.97
N GLU A 354 -14.64 1.58 4.81
CA GLU A 354 -13.99 1.80 3.52
C GLU A 354 -12.53 1.29 3.57
N GLY A 355 -12.28 0.15 2.95
CA GLY A 355 -10.97 -0.53 2.90
C GLY A 355 -9.91 0.21 2.06
N ARG A 356 -9.80 1.52 2.20
CA ARG A 356 -8.88 2.40 1.45
C ARG A 356 -8.48 3.62 2.27
N ARG A 357 -7.64 4.48 1.72
CA ARG A 357 -7.43 5.81 2.31
C ARG A 357 -8.69 6.67 2.10
N THR A 358 -9.33 7.03 3.20
CA THR A 358 -10.65 7.67 3.20
C THR A 358 -10.65 8.98 3.99
N PRO A 359 -11.48 9.97 3.63
CA PRO A 359 -11.73 11.16 4.44
C PRO A 359 -12.54 10.84 5.71
N SER A 360 -13.25 9.71 5.76
CA SER A 360 -14.02 9.25 6.93
C SER A 360 -13.15 8.70 8.06
N MET A 361 -11.83 8.65 7.86
CA MET A 361 -10.86 8.37 8.89
C MET A 361 -9.74 9.41 8.84
N LEU A 362 -9.56 10.13 9.95
CA LEU A 362 -8.57 11.19 10.07
C LEU A 362 -7.58 10.88 11.20
N LYS A 363 -6.36 11.40 11.06
CA LYS A 363 -5.35 11.38 12.13
C LYS A 363 -4.84 12.79 12.35
N ILE A 364 -4.87 13.19 13.61
CA ILE A 364 -4.25 14.41 14.10
C ILE A 364 -2.97 13.99 14.82
N ARG A 365 -1.87 14.63 14.46
CA ARG A 365 -0.59 14.42 15.13
C ARG A 365 -0.12 15.76 15.69
N PRO A 366 0.12 15.86 17.00
CA PRO A 366 0.74 17.05 17.54
C PRO A 366 2.11 17.22 16.87
N ARG A 367 2.43 18.46 16.52
CA ARG A 367 3.75 18.79 15.98
C ARG A 367 4.35 19.84 16.90
N CYS A 368 5.60 19.60 17.26
CA CYS A 368 6.47 20.60 17.86
C CYS A 368 7.18 21.36 16.76
N GLU A 369 7.46 22.61 16.96
CA GLU A 369 8.29 23.43 16.07
C GLU A 369 9.38 24.09 16.89
N ALA A 370 10.58 24.05 16.35
CA ALA A 370 11.73 24.73 16.94
C ALA A 370 12.63 25.28 15.82
N GLU A 371 13.37 26.31 16.18
CA GLU A 371 14.32 26.94 15.26
C GLU A 371 15.72 26.38 15.50
N TYR A 372 16.44 26.17 14.41
CA TYR A 372 17.79 25.61 14.42
C TYR A 372 18.67 26.31 13.41
N THR A 373 19.95 26.40 13.71
CA THR A 373 20.96 26.80 12.72
C THR A 373 21.38 25.60 11.87
N VAL A 374 21.47 25.77 10.56
CA VAL A 374 21.97 24.76 9.63
C VAL A 374 23.48 24.65 9.75
N LEU A 375 23.97 23.52 10.25
CA LEU A 375 25.39 23.25 10.49
C LEU A 375 26.09 22.56 9.31
N GLY A 376 25.33 22.02 8.38
CA GLY A 376 25.87 21.31 7.22
C GLY A 376 24.80 20.93 6.22
N VAL A 377 25.24 20.61 5.00
CA VAL A 377 24.41 20.18 3.88
C VAL A 377 24.94 18.87 3.33
N ASP A 378 24.04 17.95 2.95
CA ASP A 378 24.35 16.73 2.24
C ASP A 378 23.79 16.83 0.82
N ILE A 379 24.68 16.81 -0.18
CA ILE A 379 24.33 17.01 -1.58
C ILE A 379 24.60 15.70 -2.33
N ARG A 380 23.57 15.16 -2.98
CA ARG A 380 23.63 13.89 -3.72
C ARG A 380 22.95 14.01 -5.07
N THR A 381 23.19 13.04 -5.94
CA THR A 381 22.37 12.87 -7.15
C THR A 381 21.03 12.26 -6.76
N MET A 382 19.96 12.98 -7.09
CA MET A 382 18.58 12.60 -6.77
C MET A 382 17.74 12.68 -8.05
N ARG A 383 16.80 11.76 -8.20
CA ARG A 383 15.82 11.80 -9.28
C ARG A 383 14.66 12.72 -8.90
N LEU A 384 14.62 13.90 -9.51
CA LEU A 384 13.65 14.96 -9.20
C LEU A 384 12.84 15.34 -10.44
N ALA A 385 11.58 15.69 -10.22
CA ALA A 385 10.73 16.32 -11.23
C ALA A 385 10.84 17.84 -11.11
N LEU A 386 11.33 18.50 -12.17
CA LEU A 386 11.25 19.94 -12.37
C LEU A 386 10.51 20.18 -13.68
N ASP A 387 9.51 21.08 -13.64
CA ASP A 387 8.67 21.41 -14.79
C ASP A 387 8.08 20.19 -15.52
N GLY A 388 7.71 19.17 -14.72
CA GLY A 388 7.16 17.91 -15.23
C GLY A 388 8.18 16.92 -15.79
N ILE A 389 9.48 17.26 -15.83
CA ILE A 389 10.54 16.41 -16.35
C ILE A 389 11.31 15.74 -15.22
N TYR A 390 11.26 14.40 -15.18
CA TYR A 390 12.06 13.59 -14.26
C TYR A 390 13.47 13.40 -14.79
N ALA A 391 14.47 13.89 -14.04
CA ALA A 391 15.87 13.71 -14.36
C ALA A 391 16.70 13.51 -13.08
N ASP A 392 17.86 12.86 -13.23
CA ASP A 392 18.87 12.77 -12.18
C ASP A 392 19.58 14.12 -12.09
N ARG A 393 19.54 14.74 -10.91
CA ARG A 393 20.08 16.06 -10.65
C ARG A 393 20.90 16.07 -9.36
N ARG A 394 21.98 16.83 -9.35
CA ARG A 394 22.68 17.16 -8.11
C ARG A 394 21.79 18.05 -7.26
N ALA A 395 21.43 17.60 -6.06
CA ALA A 395 20.41 18.23 -5.24
C ALA A 395 20.68 18.05 -3.75
N LEU A 396 20.17 18.95 -2.92
CA LEU A 396 20.20 18.86 -1.46
C LEU A 396 19.39 17.65 -1.01
N ALA A 397 20.05 16.65 -0.43
CA ALA A 397 19.41 15.48 0.16
C ALA A 397 18.90 15.79 1.57
N SER A 398 19.73 16.42 2.41
CA SER A 398 19.37 16.82 3.77
C SER A 398 20.26 17.94 4.28
N ILE A 399 19.77 18.65 5.31
CA ILE A 399 20.54 19.53 6.16
C ILE A 399 20.90 18.84 7.46
N THR A 400 21.95 19.31 8.13
CA THR A 400 22.34 18.89 9.48
C THR A 400 22.09 20.03 10.45
N ILE A 401 21.36 19.73 11.53
CA ILE A 401 21.09 20.64 12.66
C ILE A 401 21.60 20.01 13.95
N GLN A 402 21.68 20.80 15.03
CA GLN A 402 21.98 20.28 16.38
C GLN A 402 20.75 20.31 17.26
N HIS A 403 20.42 19.16 17.86
CA HIS A 403 19.33 19.01 18.82
C HIS A 403 19.79 18.12 19.97
N GLY A 404 19.59 18.58 21.22
CA GLY A 404 19.94 17.81 22.42
C GLY A 404 21.40 17.34 22.45
N GLY A 405 22.35 18.18 22.00
CA GLY A 405 23.75 17.80 21.93
C GLY A 405 24.16 16.97 20.70
N ARG A 406 23.21 16.54 19.85
CA ARG A 406 23.45 15.70 18.68
C ARG A 406 23.24 16.40 17.36
N ARG A 407 23.94 15.89 16.33
CA ARG A 407 23.66 16.24 14.93
C ARG A 407 22.50 15.39 14.39
N VAL A 408 21.45 16.06 13.92
CA VAL A 408 20.24 15.45 13.33
C VAL A 408 20.19 15.84 11.87
N SER A 409 19.95 14.84 11.00
CA SER A 409 19.77 15.06 9.57
C SER A 409 18.29 15.25 9.25
N VAL A 410 17.95 16.32 8.53
CA VAL A 410 16.58 16.67 8.12
C VAL A 410 16.53 16.74 6.60
N GLY A 411 15.90 15.74 5.98
CA GLY A 411 15.81 15.63 4.52
C GLY A 411 14.46 16.03 3.94
N SER A 412 13.43 16.20 4.78
CA SER A 412 12.07 16.52 4.34
C SER A 412 11.77 18.03 4.43
N GLY A 413 10.82 18.51 3.61
CA GLY A 413 10.33 19.90 3.63
C GLY A 413 10.79 20.74 2.44
N PHE A 414 11.77 20.32 1.70
CA PHE A 414 12.28 21.04 0.53
C PHE A 414 11.56 20.67 -0.75
N ARG A 415 11.19 21.65 -1.54
CA ARG A 415 10.68 21.48 -2.91
C ARG A 415 11.81 21.13 -3.89
N ALA A 416 11.48 20.57 -5.03
CA ALA A 416 12.49 20.12 -6.01
C ALA A 416 13.42 21.27 -6.49
N HIS A 417 12.88 22.45 -6.74
CA HIS A 417 13.64 23.62 -7.15
C HIS A 417 14.57 24.14 -6.02
N GLU A 418 14.09 24.14 -4.77
CA GLU A 418 14.89 24.52 -3.60
C GLU A 418 16.07 23.57 -3.41
N ARG A 419 15.84 22.25 -3.58
CA ARG A 419 16.92 21.25 -3.50
C ARG A 419 18.03 21.48 -4.53
N VAL A 420 17.66 21.85 -5.76
CA VAL A 420 18.62 22.16 -6.83
C VAL A 420 19.32 23.49 -6.55
N HIS A 421 18.59 24.49 -6.06
CA HIS A 421 19.13 25.80 -5.70
C HIS A 421 20.19 25.67 -4.59
N TYR A 422 19.86 25.06 -3.46
CA TYR A 422 20.79 24.88 -2.33
C TYR A 422 21.93 23.90 -2.63
N ALA A 423 21.81 23.04 -3.63
CA ALA A 423 22.94 22.23 -4.09
C ALA A 423 23.92 23.02 -4.94
N LYS A 424 23.46 24.09 -5.62
CA LYS A 424 24.30 25.00 -6.40
C LYS A 424 24.89 26.12 -5.54
N TYR A 425 24.12 26.61 -4.59
CA TYR A 425 24.44 27.71 -3.68
C TYR A 425 24.23 27.27 -2.23
N PRO A 426 25.12 26.42 -1.66
CA PRO A 426 24.99 25.94 -0.29
C PRO A 426 25.08 27.06 0.76
N GLU A 427 25.75 28.15 0.45
CA GLU A 427 25.84 29.35 1.26
C GLU A 427 24.48 29.99 1.59
N ASP A 428 23.51 29.85 0.71
CA ASP A 428 22.14 30.39 0.91
C ASP A 428 21.34 29.65 1.99
N ILE A 429 21.85 28.55 2.54
CA ILE A 429 21.21 27.82 3.62
C ILE A 429 22.17 27.48 4.77
N LEU A 430 23.47 27.33 4.49
CA LEU A 430 24.44 26.99 5.53
C LEU A 430 24.63 28.17 6.49
N GLY A 431 24.51 27.93 7.79
CA GLY A 431 24.55 28.96 8.83
C GLY A 431 23.25 29.71 9.02
N HIS A 432 22.25 29.54 8.15
CA HIS A 432 20.95 30.18 8.28
C HIS A 432 20.05 29.47 9.30
N THR A 433 19.09 30.22 9.84
CA THR A 433 18.06 29.69 10.74
C THR A 433 16.97 29.00 9.93
N VAL A 434 16.53 27.84 10.40
CA VAL A 434 15.40 27.10 9.85
C VAL A 434 14.39 26.74 10.94
N THR A 435 13.10 26.84 10.64
CA THR A 435 12.07 26.21 11.48
C THR A 435 11.92 24.75 11.06
N VAL A 436 12.11 23.85 12.01
CA VAL A 436 11.88 22.41 11.85
C VAL A 436 10.67 22.00 12.67
N SER A 437 9.69 21.43 11.99
CA SER A 437 8.53 20.79 12.62
C SER A 437 8.81 19.31 12.80
N TYR A 438 8.56 18.75 13.99
CA TYR A 438 8.79 17.35 14.32
C TYR A 438 7.66 16.82 15.21
N MET A 439 7.52 15.51 15.28
CA MET A 439 6.41 14.88 16.00
C MET A 439 6.69 14.66 17.48
N ALA A 440 7.89 14.27 17.80
CA ALA A 440 8.34 13.99 19.16
C ALA A 440 9.86 13.92 19.22
N GLU A 441 10.39 14.06 20.41
CA GLU A 441 11.75 13.67 20.73
C GLU A 441 11.78 12.19 21.09
N ALA A 442 12.69 11.43 20.55
CA ALA A 442 12.84 10.00 20.83
C ALA A 442 14.19 9.72 21.46
N PRO A 443 14.26 9.00 22.58
CA PRO A 443 15.52 8.52 23.11
C PRO A 443 16.16 7.56 22.12
N THR A 444 17.47 7.63 21.96
CA THR A 444 18.21 6.70 21.11
C THR A 444 18.71 5.51 21.93
N LEU A 445 18.76 4.32 21.32
CA LEU A 445 19.17 3.07 21.97
C LEU A 445 20.61 3.08 22.54
N LYS A 446 21.43 4.08 22.25
CA LYS A 446 22.86 4.10 22.58
C LYS A 446 23.35 5.23 23.49
N ALA A 447 22.50 6.20 23.87
CA ALA A 447 22.94 7.30 24.71
C ALA A 447 21.73 8.01 25.37
N GLN A 448 22.01 8.85 26.38
CA GLN A 448 21.02 9.75 27.00
C GLN A 448 20.50 10.87 26.07
N ASP A 449 20.87 10.83 24.79
CA ASP A 449 20.56 11.84 23.79
C ASP A 449 19.22 11.60 23.14
N THR A 450 18.49 12.67 22.83
CA THR A 450 17.24 12.63 22.07
C THR A 450 17.46 12.93 20.59
N SER A 451 16.65 12.34 19.73
CA SER A 451 16.58 12.62 18.29
C SER A 451 15.17 13.06 17.90
N LEU A 452 15.05 13.79 16.80
CA LEU A 452 13.75 14.22 16.29
C LEU A 452 13.07 13.13 15.49
N ARG A 453 11.81 12.83 15.79
CA ARG A 453 10.97 11.92 14.99
C ARG A 453 10.30 12.66 13.84
N PHE A 454 10.53 12.21 12.62
CA PHE A 454 9.95 12.75 11.39
C PHE A 454 10.14 14.28 11.24
N PRO A 455 11.37 14.77 11.33
CA PRO A 455 11.63 16.20 11.20
C PRO A 455 11.41 16.67 9.76
N VAL A 456 10.80 17.86 9.62
CA VAL A 456 10.47 18.47 8.33
C VAL A 456 10.81 19.96 8.41
N VAL A 457 11.60 20.48 7.48
CA VAL A 457 11.84 21.90 7.36
C VAL A 457 10.56 22.61 6.90
N LYS A 458 10.11 23.57 7.64
CA LYS A 458 8.92 24.39 7.36
C LYS A 458 9.28 25.71 6.70
N HIS A 459 10.35 26.32 7.21
CA HIS A 459 10.80 27.61 6.73
C HIS A 459 12.31 27.72 6.79
N VAL A 460 12.89 28.41 5.82
CA VAL A 460 14.30 28.80 5.80
C VAL A 460 14.31 30.33 5.86
N TYR A 461 14.96 30.87 6.85
CA TYR A 461 15.06 32.33 7.02
C TYR A 461 16.33 32.83 6.32
N GLY A 462 16.20 33.97 5.64
CA GLY A 462 17.36 34.66 5.07
C GLY A 462 18.22 35.34 6.15
N ASP A 463 19.23 36.08 5.69
CA ASP A 463 20.17 36.80 6.54
C ASP A 463 19.47 37.68 7.58
N GLY A 464 19.95 37.63 8.82
CA GLY A 464 19.54 38.52 9.90
C GLY A 464 18.66 37.93 10.99
N ARG A 465 18.22 36.65 10.91
CA ARG A 465 17.57 35.97 12.02
C ARG A 465 18.57 35.09 12.77
N THR A 466 18.95 35.52 13.96
CA THR A 466 19.71 34.72 14.94
C THR A 466 18.76 34.09 15.94
N ILE A 467 19.04 32.85 16.37
CA ILE A 467 18.33 32.10 17.40
C ILE A 467 18.80 32.57 18.77
#